data_98a1c0acf21151fbd495c7c875fb4a49
#
_entry.id   98a1c0acf21151fbd495c7c875fb4a49
#
_cell.length_a   1.000
_cell.length_b   1.000
_cell.length_c   1.000
_cell.angle_alpha   90.00
_cell.angle_beta   90.00
_cell.angle_gamma   90.00
#
_symmetry.space_group_name_H-M   'P 1'
#
loop_
_entity.id
_entity.type
_entity.pdbx_description
1 polymer ?
#
loop_
_entity_poly.entity_id
_entity_poly.type
_entity_poly.pdbx_seq_one_letter_code
_entity_poly.pdbx_strand_id
1 'polypeptide(L)'
;RTYYYEILEPRHEPKPEIKGFATERIKENLDRGLTATPSANGKGIYLSWRLLEQDGTDTSFHLYRSANGKTQRLSKNPIKNTCDFVDQTPVSGKATYWICALDKKKKVIDTSSKLDVDCSLLRNYQSIKLNRNIKAGKIAVADLNGDGIYDYIIRTPEKNVDPGMPGTLDGSTYQIEAYLSDGTFLWSKDLGQGIEPGVWYSPFIAYDFNGDGKAEIALKTAPETTKRNEKGRVDSGEEYLSVWDGMTGKEIARVDWPERNDRYGNLVRQNRNQIGMAYLDGKTPYILACRGTYKLMTVDAWQLKDNKLERAWRWDGDEENPVVRSMGSHNMVCGDVDGDGKDEILLGSCMLDDNGTLLWSTGLGHPDKIYLTDIDPDRPGMEVFLCLEPWHENGRGVCVVDARTGQPVWNIGHKTFHVGDGMVADFDPVHKGLECFASEDRKGGSTDKYLLSADGKPLGKNEEVPSCRNWAWWDGDLLRETFKGDDNRWGASSSSNGRSLSIVKWKGETLTQGIEGDILMIADLYGDWREEIITALPGEIRIYTTNLPAKDRRTTLMQDGIYRSYVAHRSMGYPQAPVPSYYLGE
;
A
#
# COMPACT_ATOMS: atom_id res chain seq x y z
N ARG A 1 -13.92 10.41 -29.64
CA ARG A 1 -13.87 11.72 -28.92
C ARG A 1 -12.44 12.20 -28.91
N THR A 2 -12.18 13.41 -29.36
CA THR A 2 -10.87 14.06 -29.24
C THR A 2 -10.77 14.58 -27.81
N TYR A 3 -9.84 14.04 -27.03
CA TYR A 3 -9.53 14.59 -25.73
C TYR A 3 -8.45 15.64 -25.90
N TYR A 4 -8.69 16.84 -25.39
CA TYR A 4 -7.68 17.89 -25.33
C TYR A 4 -6.90 17.71 -24.05
N TYR A 5 -5.58 17.76 -24.16
CA TYR A 5 -4.68 17.81 -23.03
C TYR A 5 -4.61 19.26 -22.56
N GLU A 6 -5.37 19.59 -21.57
CA GLU A 6 -5.40 20.92 -20.96
C GLU A 6 -5.23 20.74 -19.46
N ILE A 7 -4.28 21.45 -18.88
CA ILE A 7 -4.14 21.54 -17.46
C ILE A 7 -5.13 22.57 -16.97
N LEU A 8 -5.97 22.15 -16.04
CA LEU A 8 -7.00 22.97 -15.47
C LEU A 8 -6.48 23.60 -14.19
N GLU A 9 -6.26 24.91 -14.23
CA GLU A 9 -6.02 25.66 -13.00
C GLU A 9 -7.34 25.90 -12.26
N PRO A 10 -7.33 25.95 -10.92
CA PRO A 10 -8.51 26.29 -10.13
C PRO A 10 -9.08 27.66 -10.54
N ARG A 11 -10.39 27.73 -10.78
CA ARG A 11 -11.10 28.96 -11.15
C ARG A 11 -12.09 29.45 -10.08
N HIS A 12 -12.00 28.85 -8.90
CA HIS A 12 -12.75 29.24 -7.71
C HIS A 12 -11.78 29.78 -6.65
N GLU A 13 -12.32 30.48 -5.67
CA GLU A 13 -11.55 30.88 -4.50
C GLU A 13 -10.99 29.65 -3.79
N PRO A 14 -9.70 29.63 -3.45
CA PRO A 14 -9.10 28.54 -2.70
C PRO A 14 -9.85 28.27 -1.40
N LYS A 15 -9.94 27.01 -1.01
CA LYS A 15 -10.48 26.63 0.30
C LYS A 15 -9.62 27.25 1.41
N PRO A 16 -10.19 27.56 2.59
CA PRO A 16 -9.39 28.05 3.69
C PRO A 16 -8.29 27.05 4.07
N GLU A 17 -7.11 27.56 4.35
CA GLU A 17 -6.02 26.74 4.86
C GLU A 17 -6.41 26.03 6.15
N ILE A 18 -5.91 24.80 6.35
CA ILE A 18 -6.10 24.07 7.59
C ILE A 18 -5.25 24.74 8.67
N LYS A 19 -5.93 25.18 9.74
CA LYS A 19 -5.26 25.81 10.86
C LYS A 19 -4.48 24.80 11.70
N GLY A 20 -3.43 25.25 12.35
CA GLY A 20 -2.64 24.40 13.24
C GLY A 20 -1.53 23.63 12.54
N PHE A 21 -1.16 24.03 11.33
CA PHE A 21 0.01 23.48 10.63
C PHE A 21 1.21 23.42 11.55
N ALA A 22 1.92 22.30 11.52
CA ALA A 22 3.16 22.10 12.26
C ALA A 22 4.22 21.48 11.36
N THR A 23 5.46 21.84 11.58
CA THR A 23 6.62 21.37 10.79
C THR A 23 7.00 19.91 11.04
N GLU A 24 6.42 19.27 12.06
CA GLU A 24 6.72 17.88 12.40
C GLU A 24 5.45 17.01 12.33
N ARG A 25 5.51 15.94 11.54
CA ARG A 25 4.50 14.89 11.51
C ARG A 25 4.53 14.05 12.78
N ILE A 26 3.37 13.70 13.30
CA ILE A 26 3.24 12.61 14.25
C ILE A 26 3.49 11.32 13.47
N LYS A 27 4.61 10.65 13.77
CA LYS A 27 5.04 9.42 13.09
C LYS A 27 4.73 8.20 13.93
N GLU A 28 4.54 7.07 13.30
CA GLU A 28 4.46 5.77 13.97
C GLU A 28 5.75 5.50 14.76
N ASN A 29 5.62 5.06 16.01
CA ASN A 29 6.75 4.76 16.90
C ASN A 29 7.21 3.31 16.67
N LEU A 30 7.98 3.06 15.61
CA LEU A 30 8.39 1.72 15.21
C LEU A 30 9.47 1.13 16.13
N ASP A 31 9.30 -0.12 16.56
CA ASP A 31 10.37 -0.98 17.08
C ASP A 31 11.36 -1.34 15.95
N ARG A 32 12.52 -1.89 16.31
CA ARG A 32 13.54 -2.35 15.36
C ARG A 32 13.08 -3.50 14.46
N GLY A 33 11.92 -4.09 14.71
CA GLY A 33 11.35 -5.15 13.87
C GLY A 33 12.29 -6.35 13.66
N LEU A 34 13.03 -6.75 14.71
CA LEU A 34 13.95 -7.87 14.62
C LEU A 34 13.24 -9.15 14.19
N THR A 35 13.71 -9.78 13.14
CA THR A 35 13.18 -11.05 12.63
C THR A 35 14.25 -12.12 12.53
N ALA A 36 13.84 -13.40 12.47
CA ALA A 36 14.73 -14.54 12.37
C ALA A 36 14.16 -15.60 11.43
N THR A 37 14.97 -16.06 10.48
CA THR A 37 14.66 -17.12 9.52
C THR A 37 15.81 -18.13 9.44
N PRO A 38 15.61 -19.34 8.90
CA PRO A 38 16.74 -20.19 8.54
C PRO A 38 17.63 -19.46 7.54
N SER A 39 18.94 -19.50 7.74
CA SER A 39 19.87 -18.94 6.76
C SER A 39 19.75 -19.63 5.41
N ALA A 40 20.06 -18.95 4.31
CA ALA A 40 19.93 -19.46 2.95
C ALA A 40 20.70 -20.78 2.72
N ASN A 41 21.82 -21.01 3.44
CA ASN A 41 22.59 -22.26 3.36
C ASN A 41 22.08 -23.34 4.32
N GLY A 42 21.03 -23.09 5.09
CA GLY A 42 20.42 -24.03 6.06
C GLY A 42 21.26 -24.34 7.29
N LYS A 43 22.41 -23.66 7.51
CA LYS A 43 23.34 -23.97 8.60
C LYS A 43 23.34 -22.98 9.77
N GLY A 44 22.50 -21.96 9.72
CA GLY A 44 22.46 -20.91 10.71
C GLY A 44 21.09 -20.25 10.80
N ILE A 45 21.01 -19.20 11.59
CA ILE A 45 19.83 -18.33 11.68
C ILE A 45 20.21 -16.98 11.09
N TYR A 46 19.46 -16.56 10.10
CA TYR A 46 19.53 -15.22 9.53
C TYR A 46 18.64 -14.30 10.35
N LEU A 47 19.19 -13.16 10.76
CA LEU A 47 18.49 -12.13 11.55
C LEU A 47 18.64 -10.80 10.83
N SER A 48 17.56 -10.03 10.76
CA SER A 48 17.56 -8.67 10.22
C SER A 48 16.69 -7.74 11.07
N TRP A 49 16.95 -6.42 10.97
CA TRP A 49 16.28 -5.40 11.78
C TRP A 49 16.24 -4.05 11.05
N ARG A 50 15.33 -3.17 11.45
CA ARG A 50 15.18 -1.85 10.86
C ARG A 50 16.32 -0.89 11.20
N LEU A 51 16.76 -0.13 10.21
CA LEU A 51 17.38 1.17 10.40
C LEU A 51 16.25 2.20 10.43
N LEU A 52 16.19 3.02 11.47
CA LEU A 52 15.15 4.03 11.65
C LEU A 52 15.65 5.41 11.21
N GLU A 53 14.74 6.30 10.81
CA GLU A 53 15.08 7.65 10.35
C GLU A 53 15.87 8.46 11.39
N GLN A 54 15.57 8.26 12.68
CA GLN A 54 16.32 8.92 13.77
C GLN A 54 17.73 8.37 13.98
N ASP A 55 18.13 7.29 13.32
CA ASP A 55 19.48 6.76 13.37
C ASP A 55 20.42 7.66 12.58
N GLY A 56 21.50 8.07 13.23
CA GLY A 56 22.56 8.79 12.52
C GLY A 56 23.36 7.88 11.60
N THR A 57 24.07 8.46 10.66
CA THR A 57 24.96 7.75 9.72
C THR A 57 26.01 6.88 10.42
N ASP A 58 26.42 7.26 11.65
CA ASP A 58 27.36 6.53 12.48
C ASP A 58 26.73 5.43 13.35
N THR A 59 25.40 5.26 13.32
CA THR A 59 24.72 4.23 14.09
C THR A 59 25.23 2.84 13.68
N SER A 60 25.51 2.02 14.68
CA SER A 60 25.98 0.64 14.52
C SER A 60 25.29 -0.27 15.52
N PHE A 61 25.36 -1.57 15.30
CA PHE A 61 24.55 -2.51 16.07
C PHE A 61 25.37 -3.62 16.70
N HIS A 62 24.95 -4.08 17.87
CA HIS A 62 25.35 -5.34 18.45
C HIS A 62 24.17 -6.27 18.60
N LEU A 63 24.34 -7.52 18.13
CA LEU A 63 23.38 -8.60 18.29
C LEU A 63 23.71 -9.44 19.50
N TYR A 64 22.69 -9.78 20.28
CA TYR A 64 22.76 -10.63 21.45
C TYR A 64 21.82 -11.82 21.34
N ARG A 65 22.23 -12.92 21.99
CA ARG A 65 21.42 -14.12 22.17
C ARG A 65 21.46 -14.57 23.63
N SER A 66 20.31 -14.93 24.19
CA SER A 66 20.18 -15.64 25.46
C SER A 66 19.61 -17.01 25.22
N ALA A 67 20.31 -18.04 25.70
CA ALA A 67 19.86 -19.44 25.62
C ALA A 67 20.48 -20.23 26.75
N ASN A 68 19.75 -21.22 27.30
CA ASN A 68 20.21 -22.10 28.39
C ASN A 68 20.79 -21.31 29.58
N GLY A 69 20.18 -20.19 29.93
CA GLY A 69 20.60 -19.32 31.04
C GLY A 69 21.88 -18.50 30.79
N LYS A 70 22.41 -18.49 29.56
CA LYS A 70 23.61 -17.73 29.21
C LYS A 70 23.26 -16.67 28.14
N THR A 71 23.72 -15.45 28.39
CA THR A 71 23.65 -14.35 27.42
C THR A 71 25.00 -14.17 26.73
N GLN A 72 24.97 -14.05 25.41
CA GLN A 72 26.15 -13.88 24.59
C GLN A 72 25.93 -12.77 23.56
N ARG A 73 26.93 -11.89 23.39
CA ARG A 73 27.03 -11.00 22.27
C ARG A 73 27.59 -11.79 21.07
N LEU A 74 26.81 -11.87 20.00
CA LEU A 74 27.16 -12.64 18.81
C LEU A 74 28.09 -11.86 17.86
N SER A 75 27.83 -10.57 17.69
CA SER A 75 28.65 -9.71 16.85
C SER A 75 29.96 -9.33 17.55
N LYS A 76 31.10 -9.77 17.04
CA LYS A 76 32.44 -9.44 17.56
C LYS A 76 32.69 -7.93 17.50
N ASN A 77 32.46 -7.34 16.33
CA ASN A 77 32.53 -5.90 16.08
C ASN A 77 31.11 -5.33 15.89
N PRO A 78 30.89 -4.01 16.09
CA PRO A 78 29.62 -3.40 15.73
C PRO A 78 29.34 -3.56 14.24
N ILE A 79 28.10 -3.93 13.89
CA ILE A 79 27.60 -4.07 12.52
C ILE A 79 27.25 -2.67 12.02
N LYS A 80 27.79 -2.26 10.85
CA LYS A 80 27.66 -0.89 10.33
C LYS A 80 27.14 -0.82 8.91
N ASN A 81 27.44 -1.80 8.06
CA ASN A 81 27.21 -1.72 6.63
C ASN A 81 25.85 -2.28 6.21
N THR A 82 25.26 -3.11 7.07
CA THR A 82 23.98 -3.75 6.86
C THR A 82 23.19 -3.74 8.17
N CYS A 83 21.91 -4.11 8.10
CA CYS A 83 21.04 -4.35 9.25
C CYS A 83 20.68 -5.83 9.34
N ASP A 84 21.66 -6.71 9.11
CA ASP A 84 21.49 -8.16 9.17
C ASP A 84 22.69 -8.86 9.80
N PHE A 85 22.49 -10.13 10.15
CA PHE A 85 23.52 -10.98 10.71
C PHE A 85 23.15 -12.47 10.59
N VAL A 86 24.14 -13.34 10.35
CA VAL A 86 23.95 -14.79 10.40
C VAL A 86 24.56 -15.35 11.69
N ASP A 87 23.71 -15.85 12.60
CA ASP A 87 24.18 -16.67 13.71
C ASP A 87 24.55 -18.06 13.19
N GLN A 88 25.85 -18.30 13.05
CA GLN A 88 26.40 -19.57 12.55
C GLN A 88 26.50 -20.65 13.62
N THR A 89 26.18 -20.31 14.88
CA THR A 89 26.27 -21.21 16.02
C THR A 89 24.95 -21.25 16.80
N PRO A 90 23.81 -21.46 16.12
CA PRO A 90 22.53 -21.46 16.79
C PRO A 90 22.47 -22.61 17.81
N VAL A 91 21.67 -22.41 18.86
CA VAL A 91 21.39 -23.47 19.82
C VAL A 91 20.29 -24.38 19.28
N SER A 92 20.22 -25.60 19.76
CA SER A 92 19.06 -26.47 19.58
C SER A 92 17.95 -26.04 20.56
N GLY A 93 16.75 -25.76 20.05
CA GLY A 93 15.59 -25.34 20.82
C GLY A 93 15.47 -23.82 20.99
N LYS A 94 15.00 -23.36 22.15
CA LYS A 94 14.61 -21.98 22.39
C LYS A 94 15.79 -21.03 22.61
N ALA A 95 15.72 -19.86 21.98
CA ALA A 95 16.63 -18.75 22.17
C ALA A 95 15.85 -17.42 22.13
N THR A 96 16.39 -16.42 22.81
CA THR A 96 15.90 -15.04 22.77
C THR A 96 16.98 -14.17 22.12
N TYR A 97 16.64 -13.44 21.07
CA TYR A 97 17.52 -12.50 20.39
C TYR A 97 17.09 -11.06 20.62
N TRP A 98 18.03 -10.14 20.62
CA TRP A 98 17.79 -8.68 20.57
C TRP A 98 19.00 -7.96 20.01
N ILE A 99 18.79 -6.74 19.52
CA ILE A 99 19.87 -5.85 19.10
C ILE A 99 19.95 -4.63 20.00
N CYS A 100 21.16 -4.06 20.12
CA CYS A 100 21.39 -2.73 20.69
C CYS A 100 21.97 -1.83 19.62
N ALA A 101 21.32 -0.69 19.37
CA ALA A 101 21.84 0.38 18.54
C ALA A 101 22.83 1.23 19.35
N LEU A 102 23.92 1.61 18.71
CA LEU A 102 25.05 2.31 19.31
C LEU A 102 25.34 3.62 18.55
N ASP A 103 25.62 4.68 19.29
CA ASP A 103 26.12 5.93 18.73
C ASP A 103 27.61 5.80 18.29
N LYS A 104 28.16 6.89 17.72
CA LYS A 104 29.58 6.97 17.32
C LYS A 104 30.58 6.73 18.46
N LYS A 105 30.17 6.94 19.73
CA LYS A 105 30.98 6.65 20.94
C LYS A 105 30.76 5.24 21.45
N LYS A 106 29.99 4.40 20.73
CA LYS A 106 29.61 3.03 21.11
C LYS A 106 28.75 2.96 22.38
N LYS A 107 28.05 4.03 22.71
CA LYS A 107 27.05 4.05 23.77
C LYS A 107 25.73 3.50 23.20
N VAL A 108 25.05 2.65 23.96
CA VAL A 108 23.71 2.16 23.60
C VAL A 108 22.73 3.35 23.61
N ILE A 109 22.06 3.57 22.51
CA ILE A 109 21.04 4.61 22.32
C ILE A 109 19.64 4.03 22.19
N ASP A 110 19.54 2.74 21.83
CA ASP A 110 18.27 2.04 21.69
C ASP A 110 18.47 0.53 21.79
N THR A 111 17.41 -0.21 22.12
CA THR A 111 17.41 -1.68 22.22
C THR A 111 16.08 -2.19 21.69
N SER A 112 16.09 -3.13 20.74
CA SER A 112 14.90 -3.76 20.21
C SER A 112 14.11 -4.50 21.25
N SER A 113 12.85 -4.75 21.01
CA SER A 113 12.08 -5.79 21.66
C SER A 113 12.81 -7.13 21.55
N LYS A 114 12.54 -8.02 22.50
CA LYS A 114 13.14 -9.35 22.52
C LYS A 114 12.36 -10.28 21.61
N LEU A 115 13.08 -10.97 20.72
CA LEU A 115 12.52 -11.97 19.83
C LEU A 115 12.77 -13.37 20.38
N ASP A 116 11.74 -14.04 20.84
CA ASP A 116 11.78 -15.42 21.27
C ASP A 116 11.55 -16.37 20.09
N VAL A 117 12.48 -17.28 19.85
CA VAL A 117 12.41 -18.23 18.74
C VAL A 117 12.69 -19.66 19.20
N ASP A 118 12.03 -20.62 18.59
CA ASP A 118 12.48 -22.01 18.62
C ASP A 118 13.33 -22.28 17.38
N CYS A 119 14.63 -22.31 17.57
CA CYS A 119 15.61 -22.44 16.49
C CYS A 119 15.45 -23.74 15.67
N SER A 120 14.78 -24.76 16.23
CA SER A 120 14.50 -26.03 15.55
C SER A 120 13.26 -25.99 14.65
N LEU A 121 12.40 -24.98 14.81
CA LEU A 121 11.11 -24.85 14.14
C LEU A 121 11.02 -23.66 13.19
N LEU A 122 12.11 -22.90 13.04
CA LEU A 122 12.14 -21.72 12.16
C LEU A 122 11.79 -22.10 10.71
N ARG A 123 11.04 -21.21 10.09
CA ARG A 123 10.67 -21.25 8.68
C ARG A 123 11.02 -19.90 8.02
N ASN A 124 11.01 -19.87 6.71
CA ASN A 124 11.17 -18.62 5.95
C ASN A 124 9.87 -17.79 5.90
N TYR A 125 8.91 -18.11 6.73
CA TYR A 125 7.68 -17.34 6.93
C TYR A 125 7.17 -17.46 8.35
N GLN A 126 6.47 -16.43 8.81
CA GLN A 126 5.62 -16.46 9.97
C GLN A 126 4.21 -16.89 9.56
N SER A 127 3.59 -17.75 10.36
CA SER A 127 2.23 -18.25 10.14
C SER A 127 1.28 -17.65 11.17
N ILE A 128 0.28 -16.92 10.73
CA ILE A 128 -0.83 -16.44 11.55
C ILE A 128 -2.05 -17.30 11.24
N LYS A 129 -2.47 -18.11 12.20
CA LYS A 129 -3.67 -18.94 12.07
C LYS A 129 -4.92 -18.08 12.26
N LEU A 130 -5.83 -18.16 11.30
CA LEU A 130 -7.10 -17.45 11.36
C LEU A 130 -8.08 -18.19 12.29
N ASN A 131 -8.95 -17.42 12.93
CA ASN A 131 -9.99 -17.94 13.82
C ASN A 131 -11.00 -18.87 13.11
N ARG A 132 -11.08 -18.76 11.79
CA ARG A 132 -11.95 -19.59 10.93
C ARG A 132 -11.17 -20.13 9.74
N ASN A 133 -11.57 -21.31 9.26
CA ASN A 133 -11.01 -21.87 8.03
C ASN A 133 -11.58 -21.17 6.79
N ILE A 134 -11.23 -19.91 6.63
CA ILE A 134 -11.65 -19.04 5.53
C ILE A 134 -10.42 -18.30 4.99
N LYS A 135 -10.47 -17.89 3.74
CA LYS A 135 -9.37 -17.19 3.08
C LYS A 135 -9.59 -15.67 3.19
N ALA A 136 -8.55 -14.93 3.55
CA ALA A 136 -8.59 -13.47 3.56
C ALA A 136 -8.59 -12.92 2.13
N GLY A 137 -9.36 -11.86 1.89
CA GLY A 137 -9.45 -11.17 0.61
C GLY A 137 -8.64 -9.88 0.53
N LYS A 138 -8.55 -9.16 1.64
CA LYS A 138 -7.79 -7.91 1.79
C LYS A 138 -7.16 -7.85 3.16
N ILE A 139 -6.11 -7.04 3.27
CA ILE A 139 -5.39 -6.80 4.52
C ILE A 139 -5.01 -5.32 4.64
N ALA A 140 -5.02 -4.82 5.86
CA ALA A 140 -4.33 -3.62 6.30
C ALA A 140 -3.35 -3.98 7.42
N VAL A 141 -2.30 -3.21 7.58
CA VAL A 141 -1.29 -3.38 8.64
C VAL A 141 -1.13 -2.08 9.41
N ALA A 142 -1.16 -2.17 10.74
CA ALA A 142 -0.95 -1.04 11.65
C ALA A 142 -0.60 -1.58 13.04
N ASP A 143 0.04 -0.79 13.87
CA ASP A 143 0.31 -1.10 15.26
C ASP A 143 -0.94 -0.85 16.11
N LEU A 144 -1.65 -1.91 16.51
CA LEU A 144 -2.91 -1.80 17.25
C LEU A 144 -2.70 -1.64 18.76
N ASN A 145 -1.60 -2.17 19.30
CA ASN A 145 -1.33 -2.24 20.74
C ASN A 145 -0.29 -1.23 21.22
N GLY A 146 0.42 -0.54 20.32
CA GLY A 146 1.43 0.47 20.62
C GLY A 146 2.81 -0.11 20.95
N ASP A 147 3.13 -1.32 20.46
CA ASP A 147 4.43 -1.95 20.70
C ASP A 147 5.47 -1.68 19.60
N GLY A 148 5.10 -0.94 18.55
CA GLY A 148 5.95 -0.59 17.42
C GLY A 148 6.09 -1.70 16.37
N ILE A 149 5.28 -2.76 16.46
CA ILE A 149 5.24 -3.88 15.51
C ILE A 149 3.88 -3.88 14.81
N TYR A 150 3.87 -4.14 13.51
CA TYR A 150 2.63 -4.15 12.74
C TYR A 150 1.79 -5.39 13.02
N ASP A 151 0.52 -5.16 13.30
CA ASP A 151 -0.56 -6.12 13.47
C ASP A 151 -1.39 -6.22 12.19
N TYR A 152 -2.32 -7.17 12.13
CA TYR A 152 -3.04 -7.54 10.92
C TYR A 152 -4.54 -7.32 11.05
N ILE A 153 -5.10 -6.56 10.12
CA ILE A 153 -6.54 -6.37 9.97
C ILE A 153 -6.95 -6.97 8.63
N ILE A 154 -7.75 -8.02 8.62
CA ILE A 154 -8.15 -8.71 7.41
C ILE A 154 -9.63 -8.56 7.13
N ARG A 155 -9.98 -8.56 5.85
CA ARG A 155 -11.36 -8.68 5.38
C ARG A 155 -11.58 -10.06 4.79
N THR A 156 -12.61 -10.75 5.26
CA THR A 156 -13.01 -12.08 4.81
C THR A 156 -14.46 -12.08 4.32
N PRO A 157 -14.88 -13.00 3.42
CA PRO A 157 -14.07 -13.92 2.63
C PRO A 157 -13.30 -13.24 1.48
N GLU A 158 -12.58 -14.04 0.68
CA GLU A 158 -11.73 -13.63 -0.46
C GLU A 158 -12.50 -13.14 -1.70
N LYS A 159 -13.62 -12.47 -1.52
CA LYS A 159 -14.45 -11.95 -2.62
C LYS A 159 -13.96 -10.61 -3.16
N ASN A 160 -12.86 -10.64 -3.91
CA ASN A 160 -12.38 -9.46 -4.63
C ASN A 160 -12.94 -9.48 -6.07
N VAL A 161 -14.24 -9.26 -6.20
CA VAL A 161 -14.96 -9.30 -7.48
C VAL A 161 -15.27 -7.87 -7.94
N ASP A 162 -15.36 -7.67 -9.25
CA ASP A 162 -16.02 -6.49 -9.81
C ASP A 162 -17.54 -6.68 -9.65
N PRO A 163 -18.21 -5.94 -8.77
CA PRO A 163 -19.62 -6.12 -8.49
C PRO A 163 -20.52 -5.67 -9.66
N GLY A 164 -19.95 -5.06 -10.70
CA GLY A 164 -20.63 -4.79 -11.96
C GLY A 164 -20.84 -6.05 -12.83
N MET A 165 -20.08 -7.12 -12.56
CA MET A 165 -20.15 -8.36 -13.34
C MET A 165 -21.34 -9.23 -12.90
N PRO A 166 -22.04 -9.90 -13.84
CA PRO A 166 -23.13 -10.82 -13.51
C PRO A 166 -22.66 -11.98 -12.61
N GLY A 167 -23.52 -12.43 -11.69
CA GLY A 167 -23.25 -13.59 -10.83
C GLY A 167 -22.29 -13.35 -9.66
N THR A 168 -21.89 -12.10 -9.40
CA THR A 168 -20.95 -11.76 -8.32
C THR A 168 -21.63 -11.64 -6.94
N LEU A 169 -22.95 -11.53 -6.90
CA LEU A 169 -23.73 -11.36 -5.67
C LEU A 169 -24.36 -12.68 -5.24
N ASP A 170 -24.00 -13.18 -4.07
CA ASP A 170 -24.44 -14.46 -3.52
C ASP A 170 -25.03 -14.36 -2.11
N GLY A 171 -25.35 -13.14 -1.67
CA GLY A 171 -25.89 -12.89 -0.33
C GLY A 171 -24.87 -12.90 0.81
N SER A 172 -23.59 -13.19 0.55
CA SER A 172 -22.56 -13.16 1.58
C SER A 172 -22.32 -11.74 2.11
N THR A 173 -21.80 -11.67 3.34
CA THR A 173 -21.35 -10.44 3.99
C THR A 173 -19.84 -10.47 4.16
N TYR A 174 -19.23 -9.30 4.32
CA TYR A 174 -17.85 -9.18 4.72
C TYR A 174 -17.71 -9.13 6.23
N GLN A 175 -16.63 -9.70 6.72
CA GLN A 175 -16.19 -9.54 8.11
C GLN A 175 -14.83 -8.89 8.14
N ILE A 176 -14.62 -8.03 9.13
CA ILE A 176 -13.31 -7.48 9.51
C ILE A 176 -12.85 -8.23 10.76
N GLU A 177 -11.63 -8.72 10.71
CA GLU A 177 -10.99 -9.45 11.82
C GLU A 177 -9.65 -8.82 12.13
N ALA A 178 -9.29 -8.73 13.43
CA ALA A 178 -8.01 -8.19 13.87
C ALA A 178 -7.20 -9.25 14.62
N TYR A 179 -5.89 -9.26 14.35
CA TYR A 179 -4.89 -10.17 14.93
C TYR A 179 -3.65 -9.38 15.30
N LEU A 180 -3.05 -9.66 16.45
CA LEU A 180 -1.73 -9.16 16.77
C LEU A 180 -0.65 -9.86 15.94
N SER A 181 0.52 -9.26 15.90
CA SER A 181 1.70 -9.76 15.18
C SER A 181 2.12 -11.18 15.60
N ASP A 182 1.85 -11.58 16.85
CA ASP A 182 2.13 -12.93 17.37
C ASP A 182 1.05 -13.97 17.00
N GLY A 183 -0.03 -13.54 16.31
CA GLY A 183 -1.16 -14.38 15.92
C GLY A 183 -2.31 -14.40 16.94
N THR A 184 -2.24 -13.61 18.00
CA THR A 184 -3.35 -13.47 18.95
C THR A 184 -4.56 -12.88 18.24
N PHE A 185 -5.67 -13.63 18.19
CA PHE A 185 -6.95 -13.15 17.68
C PHE A 185 -7.57 -12.15 18.65
N LEU A 186 -7.94 -10.98 18.18
CA LEU A 186 -8.57 -9.93 18.98
C LEU A 186 -10.09 -9.97 18.88
N TRP A 187 -10.62 -9.78 17.69
CA TRP A 187 -12.06 -9.70 17.44
C TRP A 187 -12.41 -9.93 15.96
N SER A 188 -13.70 -10.19 15.70
CA SER A 188 -14.30 -10.25 14.37
C SER A 188 -15.65 -9.54 14.37
N LYS A 189 -15.94 -8.79 13.29
CA LYS A 189 -17.22 -8.10 13.10
C LYS A 189 -17.74 -8.25 11.70
N ASP A 190 -19.02 -8.64 11.59
CA ASP A 190 -19.77 -8.68 10.33
C ASP A 190 -20.22 -7.28 9.94
N LEU A 191 -19.96 -6.86 8.71
CA LEU A 191 -20.39 -5.57 8.15
C LEU A 191 -21.86 -5.57 7.72
N GLY A 192 -22.52 -6.72 7.75
CA GLY A 192 -23.93 -6.87 7.46
C GLY A 192 -24.33 -6.71 5.99
N GLN A 193 -25.63 -6.76 5.74
CA GLN A 193 -26.20 -6.68 4.40
C GLN A 193 -26.08 -5.28 3.76
N GLY A 194 -25.89 -4.24 4.56
CA GLY A 194 -25.73 -2.86 4.09
C GLY A 194 -24.41 -2.58 3.38
N ILE A 195 -23.43 -3.50 3.45
CA ILE A 195 -22.16 -3.40 2.74
C ILE A 195 -22.10 -4.51 1.68
N GLU A 196 -22.12 -4.11 0.41
CA GLU A 196 -22.04 -5.07 -0.70
C GLU A 196 -20.63 -5.64 -0.86
N PRO A 197 -20.48 -6.95 -1.19
CA PRO A 197 -19.23 -7.50 -1.66
C PRO A 197 -18.77 -6.84 -2.96
N GLY A 198 -17.49 -6.52 -3.01
CA GLY A 198 -16.85 -5.92 -4.17
C GLY A 198 -15.55 -5.23 -3.82
N VAL A 199 -14.66 -5.17 -4.77
CA VAL A 199 -13.30 -4.68 -4.55
C VAL A 199 -13.26 -3.19 -4.14
N TRP A 200 -14.29 -2.40 -4.53
CA TRP A 200 -14.37 -0.96 -4.22
C TRP A 200 -15.51 -0.56 -3.27
N TYR A 201 -16.35 -1.48 -2.84
CA TYR A 201 -17.61 -1.17 -2.16
C TYR A 201 -17.48 -1.09 -0.64
N SER A 202 -16.45 -1.72 -0.09
CA SER A 202 -16.21 -1.82 1.35
C SER A 202 -14.78 -1.40 1.69
N PRO A 203 -14.42 -0.11 1.48
CA PRO A 203 -13.10 0.37 1.80
C PRO A 203 -12.89 0.39 3.32
N PHE A 204 -11.65 0.10 3.75
CA PHE A 204 -11.18 0.25 5.11
C PHE A 204 -9.69 0.58 5.12
N ILE A 205 -9.23 1.24 6.16
CA ILE A 205 -7.83 1.62 6.36
C ILE A 205 -7.52 1.57 7.85
N ALA A 206 -6.31 1.21 8.21
CA ALA A 206 -5.85 1.21 9.59
C ALA A 206 -4.63 2.11 9.75
N TYR A 207 -4.70 3.03 10.68
CA TYR A 207 -3.66 4.00 11.00
C TYR A 207 -3.89 4.62 12.37
N ASP A 208 -2.87 5.17 13.01
CA ASP A 208 -3.00 5.95 14.23
C ASP A 208 -3.53 7.36 13.89
N PHE A 209 -4.87 7.50 13.82
CA PHE A 209 -5.52 8.75 13.42
C PHE A 209 -5.58 9.80 14.53
N ASN A 210 -5.46 9.40 15.78
CA ASN A 210 -5.53 10.31 16.93
C ASN A 210 -4.16 10.68 17.51
N GLY A 211 -3.09 9.99 17.06
CA GLY A 211 -1.71 10.25 17.46
C GLY A 211 -1.36 9.72 18.86
N ASP A 212 -2.08 8.71 19.37
CA ASP A 212 -1.80 8.14 20.69
C ASP A 212 -0.84 6.93 20.67
N GLY A 213 -0.36 6.56 19.48
CA GLY A 213 0.53 5.43 19.24
C GLY A 213 -0.15 4.10 19.04
N LYS A 214 -1.48 4.06 18.92
CA LYS A 214 -2.28 2.86 18.63
C LYS A 214 -3.21 3.14 17.47
N ALA A 215 -3.28 2.21 16.53
CA ALA A 215 -4.06 2.44 15.33
C ALA A 215 -5.55 2.23 15.54
N GLU A 216 -6.33 3.09 14.91
CA GLU A 216 -7.75 2.92 14.65
C GLU A 216 -7.98 2.29 13.28
N ILE A 217 -9.21 1.82 13.08
CA ILE A 217 -9.70 1.32 11.80
C ILE A 217 -10.82 2.24 11.31
N ALA A 218 -10.56 2.97 10.24
CA ALA A 218 -11.57 3.78 9.55
C ALA A 218 -12.16 2.97 8.40
N LEU A 219 -13.49 2.89 8.32
CA LEU A 219 -14.16 2.07 7.32
C LEU A 219 -15.55 2.57 6.99
N LYS A 220 -16.06 2.14 5.84
CA LYS A 220 -17.46 2.33 5.48
C LYS A 220 -18.34 1.32 6.20
N THR A 221 -19.40 1.79 6.88
CA THR A 221 -20.39 0.96 7.54
C THR A 221 -21.82 1.36 7.14
N ALA A 222 -22.80 0.57 7.57
CA ALA A 222 -24.22 0.82 7.38
C ALA A 222 -25.00 0.28 8.58
N PRO A 223 -26.25 0.74 8.84
CA PRO A 223 -27.10 0.17 9.87
C PRO A 223 -27.36 -1.33 9.65
N GLU A 224 -27.46 -2.11 10.72
CA GLU A 224 -27.81 -3.54 10.66
C GLU A 224 -29.19 -3.77 10.01
N THR A 225 -30.06 -2.77 10.05
CA THR A 225 -31.39 -2.80 9.45
C THR A 225 -31.38 -2.66 7.94
N THR A 226 -30.28 -2.18 7.35
CA THR A 226 -30.14 -2.01 5.89
C THR A 226 -30.23 -3.37 5.20
N LYS A 227 -31.09 -3.45 4.18
CA LYS A 227 -31.29 -4.67 3.39
C LYS A 227 -30.88 -4.44 1.93
N ARG A 228 -30.50 -5.50 1.28
CA ARG A 228 -30.32 -5.52 -0.18
C ARG A 228 -31.65 -5.70 -0.87
N ASN A 229 -31.80 -5.11 -2.04
CA ASN A 229 -32.98 -5.31 -2.90
C ASN A 229 -33.00 -6.72 -3.49
N GLU A 230 -34.03 -7.06 -4.26
CA GLU A 230 -34.20 -8.39 -4.92
C GLU A 230 -33.02 -8.76 -5.85
N LYS A 231 -32.27 -7.78 -6.34
CA LYS A 231 -31.05 -7.98 -7.16
C LYS A 231 -29.77 -8.12 -6.31
N GLY A 232 -29.89 -8.17 -4.99
CA GLY A 232 -28.76 -8.26 -4.07
C GLY A 232 -27.95 -6.96 -3.92
N ARG A 233 -28.52 -5.79 -4.28
CA ARG A 233 -27.87 -4.47 -4.24
C ARG A 233 -28.37 -3.63 -3.08
N VAL A 234 -27.50 -2.78 -2.56
CA VAL A 234 -27.85 -1.70 -1.64
C VAL A 234 -28.12 -0.44 -2.48
N ASP A 235 -29.39 -0.10 -2.67
CA ASP A 235 -29.84 1.06 -3.46
C ASP A 235 -30.33 2.22 -2.61
N SER A 236 -30.50 2.01 -1.32
CA SER A 236 -31.00 3.01 -0.37
C SER A 236 -30.50 2.70 1.04
N GLY A 237 -30.71 3.63 1.96
CA GLY A 237 -30.33 3.53 3.35
C GLY A 237 -29.12 4.39 3.70
N GLU A 238 -28.92 4.57 4.99
CA GLU A 238 -27.82 5.34 5.56
C GLU A 238 -26.50 4.61 5.36
N GLU A 239 -25.44 5.37 5.15
CA GLU A 239 -24.06 4.90 5.03
C GLU A 239 -23.16 5.81 5.86
N TYR A 240 -22.19 5.22 6.55
CA TYR A 240 -21.34 5.95 7.49
C TYR A 240 -19.87 5.77 7.22
N LEU A 241 -19.07 6.78 7.54
CA LEU A 241 -17.68 6.64 7.91
C LEU A 241 -17.64 6.34 9.41
N SER A 242 -17.25 5.13 9.78
CA SER A 242 -17.04 4.75 11.17
C SER A 242 -15.55 4.63 11.47
N VAL A 243 -15.16 5.00 12.68
CA VAL A 243 -13.82 4.76 13.21
C VAL A 243 -13.94 3.83 14.40
N TRP A 244 -13.20 2.72 14.37
CA TRP A 244 -13.19 1.72 15.42
C TRP A 244 -11.85 1.69 16.12
N ASP A 245 -11.85 1.53 17.44
CA ASP A 245 -10.65 1.22 18.21
C ASP A 245 -10.02 -0.08 17.73
N GLY A 246 -8.75 -0.07 17.39
CA GLY A 246 -8.09 -1.22 16.76
C GLY A 246 -8.01 -2.45 17.64
N MET A 247 -7.76 -2.30 18.94
CA MET A 247 -7.65 -3.40 19.90
C MET A 247 -8.97 -4.08 20.21
N THR A 248 -10.08 -3.32 20.22
CA THR A 248 -11.38 -3.83 20.68
C THR A 248 -12.44 -3.94 19.60
N GLY A 249 -12.21 -3.32 18.44
CA GLY A 249 -13.20 -3.17 17.38
C GLY A 249 -14.42 -2.32 17.78
N LYS A 250 -14.41 -1.62 18.91
CA LYS A 250 -15.52 -0.75 19.31
C LYS A 250 -15.51 0.52 18.48
N GLU A 251 -16.68 0.92 18.02
CA GLU A 251 -16.85 2.22 17.35
C GLU A 251 -16.62 3.35 18.34
N ILE A 252 -15.73 4.28 17.98
CA ILE A 252 -15.37 5.45 18.78
C ILE A 252 -15.87 6.75 18.16
N ALA A 253 -16.07 6.79 16.84
CA ALA A 253 -16.60 7.93 16.12
C ALA A 253 -17.37 7.50 14.87
N ARG A 254 -18.35 8.31 14.45
CA ARG A 254 -19.13 8.08 13.25
C ARG A 254 -19.65 9.39 12.67
N VAL A 255 -19.63 9.48 11.32
CA VAL A 255 -20.31 10.53 10.54
C VAL A 255 -20.91 9.92 9.28
N ASP A 256 -21.76 10.69 8.58
CA ASP A 256 -22.33 10.24 7.32
C ASP A 256 -21.24 10.10 6.25
N TRP A 257 -21.33 9.03 5.46
CA TRP A 257 -20.55 8.85 4.23
C TRP A 257 -21.06 9.84 3.17
N PRO A 258 -20.22 10.32 2.20
CA PRO A 258 -20.73 11.17 1.11
C PRO A 258 -21.99 10.60 0.47
N GLU A 259 -23.04 11.42 0.40
CA GLU A 259 -24.40 10.99 0.04
C GLU A 259 -24.47 10.38 -1.36
N ARG A 260 -25.23 9.28 -1.49
CA ARG A 260 -25.51 8.62 -2.76
C ARG A 260 -26.51 9.44 -3.57
N ASN A 261 -26.21 9.70 -4.85
CA ASN A 261 -27.13 10.38 -5.76
C ASN A 261 -26.82 10.06 -7.23
N ASP A 262 -27.71 10.48 -8.15
CA ASP A 262 -27.64 10.16 -9.58
C ASP A 262 -26.49 10.86 -10.32
N ARG A 263 -25.86 11.89 -9.74
CA ARG A 263 -24.70 12.58 -10.36
C ARG A 263 -23.52 11.62 -10.52
N TYR A 264 -23.38 10.61 -9.66
CA TYR A 264 -22.35 9.55 -9.77
C TYR A 264 -22.63 8.54 -10.89
N GLY A 265 -23.85 8.51 -11.43
CA GLY A 265 -24.28 7.58 -12.46
C GLY A 265 -25.18 6.45 -11.95
N ASN A 266 -25.07 5.26 -12.55
CA ASN A 266 -25.86 4.12 -12.12
C ASN A 266 -25.42 3.59 -10.75
N LEU A 267 -26.21 2.71 -10.14
CA LEU A 267 -26.01 2.18 -8.80
C LEU A 267 -24.61 1.58 -8.57
N VAL A 268 -24.06 0.88 -9.56
CA VAL A 268 -22.69 0.32 -9.48
C VAL A 268 -21.65 1.44 -9.34
N ARG A 269 -21.83 2.55 -10.05
CA ARG A 269 -20.91 3.71 -10.00
C ARG A 269 -21.10 4.55 -8.74
N GLN A 270 -22.33 4.64 -8.23
CA GLN A 270 -22.63 5.29 -6.93
C GLN A 270 -21.96 4.56 -5.76
N ASN A 271 -21.70 3.27 -5.89
CA ASN A 271 -21.03 2.45 -4.87
C ASN A 271 -19.50 2.34 -5.03
N ARG A 272 -18.89 3.08 -5.96
CA ARG A 272 -17.43 3.23 -6.03
C ARG A 272 -16.96 4.16 -4.93
N ASN A 273 -16.39 3.58 -3.88
CA ASN A 273 -15.95 4.28 -2.70
C ASN A 273 -14.46 4.08 -2.49
N GLN A 274 -13.81 5.09 -1.95
CA GLN A 274 -12.42 5.03 -1.51
C GLN A 274 -12.30 5.62 -0.11
N ILE A 275 -11.29 5.20 0.62
CA ILE A 275 -10.91 5.78 1.90
C ILE A 275 -9.41 6.00 1.87
N GLY A 276 -8.93 7.09 2.42
CA GLY A 276 -7.52 7.39 2.42
C GLY A 276 -7.08 8.06 3.70
N MET A 277 -5.78 8.26 3.80
CA MET A 277 -5.17 9.06 4.85
C MET A 277 -4.18 10.05 4.24
N ALA A 278 -4.14 11.26 4.81
CA ALA A 278 -3.24 12.34 4.38
C ALA A 278 -2.92 13.26 5.55
N TYR A 279 -1.71 13.80 5.58
CA TYR A 279 -1.29 14.79 6.57
C TYR A 279 -1.58 16.21 6.07
N LEU A 280 -2.86 16.59 6.09
CA LEU A 280 -3.33 17.85 5.49
C LEU A 280 -2.89 19.11 6.25
N ASP A 281 -2.56 18.99 7.53
CA ASP A 281 -1.99 20.07 8.35
C ASP A 281 -0.48 19.91 8.54
N GLY A 282 0.14 18.95 7.87
CA GLY A 282 1.55 18.60 7.99
C GLY A 282 1.93 17.90 9.28
N LYS A 283 0.97 17.70 10.21
CA LYS A 283 1.23 17.11 11.52
C LYS A 283 0.41 15.85 11.81
N THR A 284 -0.91 15.92 11.64
CA THR A 284 -1.83 14.85 12.02
C THR A 284 -2.40 14.16 10.78
N PRO A 285 -2.63 12.84 10.82
CA PRO A 285 -3.28 12.14 9.72
C PRO A 285 -4.80 12.44 9.71
N TYR A 286 -5.32 12.79 8.55
CA TYR A 286 -6.74 12.97 8.27
C TYR A 286 -7.29 11.74 7.56
N ILE A 287 -8.57 11.46 7.73
CA ILE A 287 -9.30 10.41 7.03
C ILE A 287 -10.02 11.05 5.83
N LEU A 288 -9.82 10.48 4.64
CA LEU A 288 -10.48 10.90 3.41
C LEU A 288 -11.58 9.91 3.07
N ALA A 289 -12.84 10.35 3.08
CA ALA A 289 -13.99 9.56 2.65
C ALA A 289 -14.41 10.00 1.24
N CYS A 290 -14.29 9.10 0.25
CA CYS A 290 -14.48 9.43 -1.15
C CYS A 290 -15.59 8.60 -1.78
N ARG A 291 -16.35 9.23 -2.68
CA ARG A 291 -17.34 8.57 -3.53
C ARG A 291 -17.17 8.98 -4.97
N GLY A 292 -17.30 8.00 -5.87
CA GLY A 292 -17.28 8.22 -7.31
C GLY A 292 -15.91 8.05 -7.94
N THR A 293 -15.92 7.78 -9.26
CA THR A 293 -14.71 7.51 -10.05
C THR A 293 -14.93 7.92 -11.51
N TYR A 294 -16.02 7.41 -12.11
CA TYR A 294 -16.29 7.52 -13.55
C TYR A 294 -17.15 8.72 -13.97
N LYS A 295 -17.73 9.43 -13.01
CA LYS A 295 -18.53 10.65 -13.24
C LYS A 295 -18.18 11.67 -12.17
N LEU A 296 -19.17 12.10 -11.38
CA LEU A 296 -18.89 12.91 -10.19
C LEU A 296 -17.89 12.18 -9.27
N MET A 297 -17.02 12.94 -8.67
CA MET A 297 -16.13 12.54 -7.58
C MET A 297 -16.28 13.53 -6.44
N THR A 298 -16.33 13.04 -5.22
CA THR A 298 -16.34 13.86 -3.99
C THR A 298 -15.34 13.32 -3.00
N VAL A 299 -14.76 14.21 -2.21
CA VAL A 299 -13.85 13.90 -1.11
C VAL A 299 -14.25 14.71 0.10
N ASP A 300 -14.48 14.04 1.22
CA ASP A 300 -14.65 14.67 2.54
C ASP A 300 -13.40 14.36 3.37
N ALA A 301 -12.73 15.37 3.89
CA ALA A 301 -11.59 15.24 4.78
C ALA A 301 -11.99 15.42 6.24
N TRP A 302 -11.62 14.45 7.08
CA TRP A 302 -12.01 14.38 8.48
C TRP A 302 -10.82 14.22 9.41
N GLN A 303 -10.78 14.97 10.48
CA GLN A 303 -9.82 14.80 11.58
C GLN A 303 -10.49 14.05 12.73
N LEU A 304 -9.81 13.02 13.26
CA LEU A 304 -10.22 12.36 14.50
C LEU A 304 -9.60 13.10 15.68
N LYS A 305 -10.45 13.74 16.49
CA LYS A 305 -10.02 14.48 17.67
C LYS A 305 -10.99 14.23 18.84
N ASP A 306 -10.47 13.88 20.01
CA ASP A 306 -11.28 13.60 21.21
C ASP A 306 -12.43 12.62 20.93
N ASN A 307 -12.17 11.57 20.15
CA ASN A 307 -13.15 10.57 19.70
C ASN A 307 -14.33 11.17 18.90
N LYS A 308 -14.09 12.25 18.16
CA LYS A 308 -15.04 12.88 17.25
C LYS A 308 -14.40 13.12 15.90
N LEU A 309 -15.21 13.02 14.85
CA LEU A 309 -14.80 13.37 13.50
C LEU A 309 -15.21 14.82 13.21
N GLU A 310 -14.23 15.68 12.98
CA GLU A 310 -14.41 17.07 12.58
C GLU A 310 -14.06 17.21 11.09
N ARG A 311 -15.00 17.72 10.27
CA ARG A 311 -14.74 17.89 8.84
C ARG A 311 -13.90 19.12 8.60
N ALA A 312 -12.72 18.91 8.00
CA ALA A 312 -11.84 20.00 7.60
C ALA A 312 -12.40 20.70 6.35
N TRP A 313 -12.72 19.94 5.32
CA TRP A 313 -13.28 20.45 4.07
C TRP A 313 -14.02 19.35 3.30
N ARG A 314 -14.73 19.77 2.25
CA ARG A 314 -15.36 18.91 1.26
C ARG A 314 -15.03 19.43 -0.13
N TRP A 315 -14.62 18.54 -1.02
CA TRP A 315 -14.48 18.80 -2.44
C TRP A 315 -15.56 18.08 -3.24
N ASP A 316 -16.13 18.76 -4.25
CA ASP A 316 -17.10 18.23 -5.19
C ASP A 316 -16.67 18.64 -6.61
N GLY A 317 -16.37 17.66 -7.48
CA GLY A 317 -15.86 17.93 -8.81
C GLY A 317 -16.83 18.68 -9.72
N ASP A 318 -18.13 18.71 -9.40
CA ASP A 318 -19.12 19.53 -10.13
C ASP A 318 -19.05 21.02 -9.76
N GLU A 319 -18.45 21.36 -8.62
CA GLU A 319 -18.23 22.74 -8.19
C GLU A 319 -17.03 23.39 -8.87
N GLU A 320 -16.20 22.58 -9.57
CA GLU A 320 -15.06 23.09 -10.34
C GLU A 320 -15.51 23.77 -11.66
N ASN A 321 -14.71 24.70 -12.16
CA ASN A 321 -14.96 25.37 -13.42
C ASN A 321 -13.71 25.44 -14.30
N PRO A 322 -13.60 24.58 -15.33
CA PRO A 322 -14.59 23.57 -15.79
C PRO A 322 -14.76 22.42 -14.80
N VAL A 323 -15.93 21.80 -14.82
CA VAL A 323 -16.24 20.65 -13.94
C VAL A 323 -15.24 19.50 -14.12
N VAL A 324 -14.84 18.87 -13.02
CA VAL A 324 -13.90 17.75 -13.00
C VAL A 324 -14.67 16.46 -12.78
N ARG A 325 -14.82 15.67 -13.83
CA ARG A 325 -15.51 14.38 -13.82
C ARG A 325 -14.68 13.31 -14.52
N SER A 326 -14.86 12.06 -14.10
CA SER A 326 -14.25 10.89 -14.75
C SER A 326 -12.73 10.85 -14.68
N MET A 327 -12.10 11.57 -13.74
CA MET A 327 -10.66 11.61 -13.56
C MET A 327 -10.18 10.65 -12.44
N GLY A 328 -11.09 10.05 -11.67
CA GLY A 328 -10.75 9.19 -10.55
C GLY A 328 -10.14 7.87 -10.98
N SER A 329 -9.26 7.31 -10.15
CA SER A 329 -8.71 5.95 -10.28
C SER A 329 -9.44 4.98 -9.36
N HIS A 330 -9.01 3.71 -9.37
CA HIS A 330 -9.41 2.70 -8.38
C HIS A 330 -8.56 2.74 -7.13
N ASN A 331 -7.47 3.47 -7.15
CA ASN A 331 -6.53 3.67 -6.05
C ASN A 331 -6.39 5.17 -5.78
N MET A 332 -5.83 5.49 -4.61
CA MET A 332 -5.49 6.83 -4.18
C MET A 332 -4.07 6.80 -3.64
N VAL A 333 -3.34 7.88 -3.82
CA VAL A 333 -2.03 8.09 -3.20
C VAL A 333 -2.00 9.49 -2.60
N CYS A 334 -1.51 9.63 -1.39
CA CYS A 334 -1.33 10.91 -0.73
C CYS A 334 0.14 11.13 -0.38
N GLY A 335 0.63 12.34 -0.56
CA GLY A 335 2.00 12.70 -0.23
C GLY A 335 2.34 14.13 -0.63
N ASP A 336 3.33 14.69 0.03
CA ASP A 336 3.85 16.04 -0.18
C ASP A 336 4.58 16.11 -1.53
N VAL A 337 3.97 16.72 -2.55
CA VAL A 337 4.56 16.83 -3.89
C VAL A 337 5.19 18.19 -4.17
N ASP A 338 4.90 19.20 -3.35
CA ASP A 338 5.42 20.56 -3.55
C ASP A 338 6.42 21.02 -2.48
N GLY A 339 6.62 20.20 -1.42
CA GLY A 339 7.63 20.41 -0.39
C GLY A 339 7.19 21.36 0.71
N ASP A 340 5.89 21.58 0.90
CA ASP A 340 5.35 22.42 1.97
C ASP A 340 5.15 21.66 3.31
N GLY A 341 5.34 20.33 3.29
CA GLY A 341 5.22 19.44 4.46
C GLY A 341 3.82 18.88 4.68
N LYS A 342 2.84 19.20 3.82
CA LYS A 342 1.49 18.66 3.82
C LYS A 342 1.28 17.73 2.63
N ASP A 343 0.28 16.88 2.70
CA ASP A 343 0.05 15.90 1.64
C ASP A 343 -1.00 16.38 0.64
N GLU A 344 -0.67 16.32 -0.64
CA GLU A 344 -1.60 16.37 -1.76
C GLU A 344 -2.27 15.01 -1.96
N ILE A 345 -3.41 15.02 -2.64
CA ILE A 345 -4.27 13.85 -2.83
C ILE A 345 -4.38 13.53 -4.32
N LEU A 346 -3.65 12.52 -4.77
CA LEU A 346 -3.77 11.98 -6.13
C LEU A 346 -4.99 11.07 -6.23
N LEU A 347 -6.06 11.55 -6.86
CA LEU A 347 -7.30 10.78 -7.07
C LEU A 347 -7.28 9.92 -8.34
N GLY A 348 -6.42 10.26 -9.29
CA GLY A 348 -6.34 9.62 -10.60
C GLY A 348 -5.58 10.49 -11.59
N SER A 349 -6.23 10.95 -12.64
CA SER A 349 -5.67 11.95 -13.57
C SER A 349 -5.96 13.40 -13.14
N CYS A 350 -6.16 13.59 -11.84
CA CYS A 350 -6.26 14.88 -11.16
C CYS A 350 -5.73 14.77 -9.73
N MET A 351 -5.34 15.91 -9.16
CA MET A 351 -4.78 16.03 -7.81
C MET A 351 -5.44 17.18 -7.07
N LEU A 352 -5.70 16.98 -5.78
CA LEU A 352 -6.15 18.04 -4.87
C LEU A 352 -4.99 18.45 -3.97
N ASP A 353 -4.97 19.71 -3.62
CA ASP A 353 -4.13 20.32 -2.62
C ASP A 353 -4.60 19.95 -1.18
N ASP A 354 -3.76 20.13 -0.17
CA ASP A 354 -4.04 19.83 1.24
C ASP A 354 -5.34 20.49 1.75
N ASN A 355 -5.65 21.67 1.26
CA ASN A 355 -6.83 22.46 1.63
C ASN A 355 -8.12 22.08 0.85
N GLY A 356 -8.06 21.04 0.00
CA GLY A 356 -9.18 20.60 -0.83
C GLY A 356 -9.42 21.42 -2.08
N THR A 357 -8.47 22.26 -2.49
CA THR A 357 -8.47 22.96 -3.78
C THR A 357 -7.98 22.01 -4.88
N LEU A 358 -8.56 22.12 -6.09
CA LEU A 358 -8.03 21.40 -7.25
C LEU A 358 -6.66 21.96 -7.62
N LEU A 359 -5.60 21.15 -7.47
CA LEU A 359 -4.25 21.55 -7.87
C LEU A 359 -4.09 21.49 -9.40
N TRP A 360 -4.47 20.36 -9.99
CA TRP A 360 -4.50 20.18 -11.45
C TRP A 360 -5.42 19.03 -11.87
N SER A 361 -5.82 19.07 -13.15
CA SER A 361 -6.50 17.96 -13.84
C SER A 361 -6.01 17.87 -15.27
N THR A 362 -5.62 16.67 -15.70
CA THR A 362 -5.13 16.45 -17.07
C THR A 362 -6.23 16.44 -18.12
N GLY A 363 -7.49 16.24 -17.72
CA GLY A 363 -8.60 16.05 -18.66
C GLY A 363 -8.54 14.71 -19.43
N LEU A 364 -7.62 13.80 -19.12
CA LEU A 364 -7.40 12.56 -19.89
C LEU A 364 -8.39 11.44 -19.57
N GLY A 365 -9.14 11.55 -18.46
CA GLY A 365 -10.12 10.56 -18.06
C GLY A 365 -9.57 9.57 -17.02
N HIS A 366 -10.34 8.52 -16.77
CA HIS A 366 -10.12 7.53 -15.73
C HIS A 366 -8.87 6.66 -15.97
N PRO A 367 -7.90 6.66 -15.06
CA PRO A 367 -6.79 5.70 -15.07
C PRO A 367 -7.13 4.44 -14.26
N ASP A 368 -6.83 3.27 -14.80
CA ASP A 368 -6.87 2.00 -14.06
C ASP A 368 -5.68 1.85 -13.09
N LYS A 369 -4.53 2.46 -13.43
CA LYS A 369 -3.33 2.47 -12.60
C LYS A 369 -2.73 3.87 -12.50
N ILE A 370 -2.28 4.20 -11.31
CA ILE A 370 -1.59 5.45 -10.99
C ILE A 370 -0.38 5.15 -10.09
N TYR A 371 0.75 5.78 -10.37
CA TYR A 371 1.92 5.74 -9.49
C TYR A 371 2.48 7.14 -9.29
N LEU A 372 2.71 7.52 -8.04
CA LEU A 372 3.35 8.76 -7.61
C LEU A 372 4.69 8.39 -6.97
N THR A 373 5.79 8.80 -7.57
CA THR A 373 7.17 8.53 -7.11
C THR A 373 8.18 9.35 -7.93
N ASP A 374 9.42 9.37 -7.52
CA ASP A 374 10.56 9.85 -8.30
C ASP A 374 10.91 8.80 -9.37
N ILE A 375 10.34 8.95 -10.57
CA ILE A 375 10.53 8.03 -11.71
C ILE A 375 11.85 8.31 -12.41
N ASP A 376 12.11 9.57 -12.70
CA ASP A 376 13.32 10.03 -13.39
C ASP A 376 14.20 10.86 -12.43
N PRO A 377 15.19 10.25 -11.77
CA PRO A 377 16.01 10.93 -10.77
C PRO A 377 16.93 12.03 -11.37
N ASP A 378 16.95 12.20 -12.68
CA ASP A 378 17.62 13.34 -13.33
C ASP A 378 16.70 14.58 -13.45
N ARG A 379 15.42 14.46 -13.06
CA ARG A 379 14.45 15.54 -12.93
C ARG A 379 14.22 15.91 -11.46
N PRO A 380 14.00 17.18 -11.13
CA PRO A 380 13.66 17.56 -9.75
C PRO A 380 12.19 17.22 -9.44
N GLY A 381 11.93 16.66 -8.26
CA GLY A 381 10.59 16.33 -7.79
C GLY A 381 10.13 14.93 -8.17
N MET A 382 8.84 14.68 -8.06
CA MET A 382 8.23 13.39 -8.37
C MET A 382 7.38 13.49 -9.64
N GLU A 383 7.07 12.35 -10.22
CA GLU A 383 6.19 12.19 -11.36
C GLU A 383 4.98 11.32 -11.03
N VAL A 384 3.94 11.46 -11.84
CA VAL A 384 2.78 10.57 -11.85
C VAL A 384 2.74 9.78 -13.14
N PHE A 385 2.84 8.46 -13.05
CA PHE A 385 2.61 7.54 -14.15
C PHE A 385 1.14 7.16 -14.24
N LEU A 386 0.56 7.24 -15.44
CA LEU A 386 -0.86 7.01 -15.71
C LEU A 386 -1.06 5.93 -16.77
N CYS A 387 -1.93 4.93 -16.46
CA CYS A 387 -2.47 3.97 -17.41
C CYS A 387 -3.96 4.20 -17.55
N LEU A 388 -4.40 4.72 -18.69
CA LEU A 388 -5.76 5.26 -18.89
C LEU A 388 -6.70 4.28 -19.59
N GLU A 389 -7.90 4.10 -19.02
CA GLU A 389 -8.96 3.26 -19.61
C GLU A 389 -9.52 3.86 -20.93
N PRO A 390 -9.75 5.17 -21.06
CA PRO A 390 -10.25 5.74 -22.31
C PRO A 390 -9.24 5.57 -23.46
N TRP A 391 -9.77 5.41 -24.68
CA TRP A 391 -8.94 5.38 -25.89
C TRP A 391 -8.31 6.73 -26.18
N HIS A 392 -7.03 6.74 -26.51
CA HIS A 392 -6.27 7.93 -26.85
C HIS A 392 -5.56 7.78 -28.19
N GLU A 393 -5.90 8.65 -29.15
CA GLU A 393 -5.33 8.60 -30.51
C GLU A 393 -3.83 8.99 -30.54
N ASN A 394 -3.39 9.80 -29.59
CA ASN A 394 -2.05 10.42 -29.57
C ASN A 394 -1.13 9.86 -28.48
N GLY A 395 -1.34 8.61 -28.05
CA GLY A 395 -0.45 7.94 -27.09
C GLY A 395 -0.60 8.35 -25.62
N ARG A 396 -1.54 9.22 -25.30
CA ARG A 396 -1.72 9.71 -23.93
C ARG A 396 -2.34 8.71 -22.97
N GLY A 397 -2.73 7.53 -23.45
CA GLY A 397 -3.22 6.45 -22.60
C GLY A 397 -2.14 5.81 -21.73
N VAL A 398 -0.86 6.02 -22.07
CA VAL A 398 0.31 5.69 -21.25
C VAL A 398 1.18 6.95 -21.22
N CYS A 399 1.27 7.59 -20.08
CA CYS A 399 2.03 8.83 -19.95
C CYS A 399 2.55 9.06 -18.54
N VAL A 400 3.53 9.95 -18.45
CA VAL A 400 4.05 10.51 -17.20
C VAL A 400 3.81 12.01 -17.20
N VAL A 401 3.35 12.51 -16.07
CA VAL A 401 3.18 13.94 -15.81
C VAL A 401 3.97 14.32 -14.57
N ASP A 402 4.39 15.58 -14.51
CA ASP A 402 5.01 16.18 -13.33
C ASP A 402 3.99 16.19 -12.17
N ALA A 403 4.36 15.69 -11.00
CA ALA A 403 3.42 15.51 -9.90
C ALA A 403 2.89 16.83 -9.34
N ARG A 404 3.72 17.87 -9.29
CA ARG A 404 3.37 19.18 -8.72
C ARG A 404 2.43 19.98 -9.63
N THR A 405 2.61 19.84 -10.96
CA THR A 405 1.96 20.73 -11.93
C THR A 405 0.98 20.02 -12.87
N GLY A 406 1.01 18.68 -12.93
CA GLY A 406 0.28 17.90 -13.92
C GLY A 406 0.76 18.08 -15.36
N GLN A 407 1.86 18.82 -15.58
CA GLN A 407 2.42 19.05 -16.93
C GLN A 407 2.97 17.75 -17.52
N PRO A 408 2.76 17.51 -18.83
CA PRO A 408 3.27 16.30 -19.46
C PRO A 408 4.80 16.26 -19.44
N VAL A 409 5.35 15.12 -19.03
CA VAL A 409 6.76 14.79 -19.15
C VAL A 409 6.99 14.02 -20.45
N TRP A 410 6.28 12.90 -20.61
CA TRP A 410 6.29 12.11 -21.84
C TRP A 410 5.01 11.26 -22.01
N ASN A 411 4.80 10.75 -23.23
CA ASN A 411 3.79 9.73 -23.55
C ASN A 411 4.30 8.86 -24.71
N ILE A 412 3.64 7.72 -24.97
CA ILE A 412 4.13 6.74 -25.96
C ILE A 412 3.91 7.15 -27.43
N GLY A 413 3.24 8.26 -27.74
CA GLY A 413 3.17 8.87 -29.08
C GLY A 413 2.29 8.16 -30.10
N HIS A 414 1.64 7.04 -29.78
CA HIS A 414 0.76 6.30 -30.69
C HIS A 414 -0.55 5.91 -30.02
N LYS A 415 -1.53 5.50 -30.83
CA LYS A 415 -2.86 5.15 -30.35
C LYS A 415 -2.83 4.09 -29.28
N THR A 416 -3.60 4.29 -28.22
CA THR A 416 -3.88 3.31 -27.17
C THR A 416 -5.36 3.04 -27.06
N PHE A 417 -5.70 1.83 -26.61
CA PHE A 417 -7.05 1.43 -26.27
C PHE A 417 -7.24 1.42 -24.76
N HIS A 418 -7.81 0.37 -24.18
CA HIS A 418 -7.97 0.26 -22.73
C HIS A 418 -6.68 -0.23 -22.09
N VAL A 419 -5.96 0.67 -21.41
CA VAL A 419 -4.73 0.34 -20.67
C VAL A 419 -5.10 -0.03 -19.23
N GLY A 420 -5.26 -1.32 -18.99
CA GLY A 420 -5.85 -1.85 -17.75
C GLY A 420 -4.85 -2.30 -16.68
N ASP A 421 -3.57 -2.44 -17.04
CA ASP A 421 -2.51 -2.80 -16.10
C ASP A 421 -1.29 -1.91 -16.28
N GLY A 422 -0.59 -1.65 -15.18
CA GLY A 422 0.63 -0.86 -15.20
C GLY A 422 1.39 -0.93 -13.90
N MET A 423 2.68 -0.63 -13.96
CA MET A 423 3.58 -0.65 -12.82
C MET A 423 4.80 0.22 -13.06
N VAL A 424 5.39 0.68 -11.98
CA VAL A 424 6.67 1.41 -11.97
C VAL A 424 7.61 0.73 -11.00
N ALA A 425 8.80 0.35 -11.46
CA ALA A 425 9.80 -0.29 -10.62
C ALA A 425 11.19 -0.22 -11.26
N ASP A 426 12.24 -0.15 -10.46
CA ASP A 426 13.62 -0.30 -10.88
C ASP A 426 13.99 -1.79 -10.91
N PHE A 427 14.19 -2.35 -12.10
CA PHE A 427 14.56 -3.76 -12.26
C PHE A 427 15.57 -4.00 -13.40
N ASP A 428 15.87 -2.98 -14.21
CA ASP A 428 16.87 -3.07 -15.27
C ASP A 428 18.18 -2.37 -14.86
N PRO A 429 19.26 -3.11 -14.59
CA PRO A 429 20.51 -2.51 -14.13
C PRO A 429 21.22 -1.62 -15.17
N VAL A 430 20.68 -1.54 -16.39
CA VAL A 430 21.31 -0.79 -17.50
C VAL A 430 20.80 0.65 -17.56
N HIS A 431 19.55 0.89 -17.14
CA HIS A 431 18.91 2.20 -17.24
C HIS A 431 18.74 2.80 -15.85
N LYS A 432 19.12 4.06 -15.69
CA LYS A 432 18.91 4.81 -14.47
C LYS A 432 17.44 5.26 -14.36
N GLY A 433 16.87 5.18 -13.16
CA GLY A 433 15.49 5.53 -12.88
C GLY A 433 14.57 4.32 -12.92
N LEU A 434 13.27 4.56 -12.81
CA LEU A 434 12.30 3.48 -12.74
C LEU A 434 11.77 3.11 -14.12
N GLU A 435 11.73 1.82 -14.44
CA GLU A 435 11.00 1.35 -15.62
C GLU A 435 9.50 1.50 -15.41
N CYS A 436 8.83 1.95 -16.48
CA CYS A 436 7.38 2.04 -16.57
C CYS A 436 6.82 0.92 -17.43
N PHE A 437 5.98 0.08 -16.84
CA PHE A 437 5.26 -0.96 -17.57
C PHE A 437 3.79 -0.59 -17.72
N ALA A 438 3.22 -0.85 -18.90
CA ALA A 438 1.79 -0.74 -19.14
C ALA A 438 1.31 -1.88 -20.06
N SER A 439 0.07 -2.30 -19.91
CA SER A 439 -0.53 -3.25 -20.84
C SER A 439 -1.98 -2.94 -21.13
N GLU A 440 -2.35 -3.10 -22.39
CA GLU A 440 -3.72 -3.04 -22.84
C GLU A 440 -4.44 -4.35 -22.53
N ASP A 441 -5.74 -4.27 -22.26
CA ASP A 441 -6.59 -5.45 -22.15
C ASP A 441 -7.46 -5.61 -23.42
N ARG A 442 -8.01 -6.81 -23.60
CA ARG A 442 -8.81 -7.16 -24.79
C ARG A 442 -10.08 -6.33 -25.00
N LYS A 443 -10.49 -5.52 -24.01
CA LYS A 443 -11.73 -4.72 -24.11
C LYS A 443 -11.65 -3.68 -25.24
N GLY A 444 -10.44 -3.20 -25.58
CA GLY A 444 -10.22 -2.26 -26.66
C GLY A 444 -9.86 -2.87 -28.02
N GLY A 445 -9.65 -4.20 -28.09
CA GLY A 445 -9.19 -4.89 -29.29
C GLY A 445 -7.67 -4.96 -29.46
N SER A 446 -6.90 -4.50 -28.47
CA SER A 446 -5.44 -4.66 -28.39
C SER A 446 -5.04 -5.41 -27.13
N THR A 447 -3.86 -6.02 -27.15
CA THR A 447 -3.18 -6.65 -26.03
C THR A 447 -1.72 -6.20 -25.97
N ASP A 448 -1.44 -5.03 -26.51
CA ASP A 448 -0.08 -4.49 -26.56
C ASP A 448 0.45 -4.21 -25.15
N LYS A 449 1.74 -4.44 -24.97
CA LYS A 449 2.45 -4.21 -23.74
C LYS A 449 3.60 -3.25 -24.01
N TYR A 450 3.85 -2.40 -23.07
CA TYR A 450 4.84 -1.34 -23.15
C TYR A 450 5.79 -1.45 -21.97
N LEU A 451 7.07 -1.53 -22.24
CA LEU A 451 8.13 -1.40 -21.26
C LEU A 451 9.00 -0.20 -21.67
N LEU A 452 9.09 0.77 -20.80
CA LEU A 452 9.69 2.07 -21.07
C LEU A 452 10.70 2.40 -19.97
N SER A 453 11.78 3.07 -20.33
CA SER A 453 12.68 3.69 -19.35
C SER A 453 12.04 4.91 -18.68
N ALA A 454 12.68 5.43 -17.65
CA ALA A 454 12.24 6.63 -16.91
C ALA A 454 11.93 7.84 -17.84
N ASP A 455 12.71 8.00 -18.91
CA ASP A 455 12.53 9.06 -19.92
C ASP A 455 11.54 8.70 -21.06
N GLY A 456 10.81 7.58 -20.93
CA GLY A 456 9.78 7.15 -21.87
C GLY A 456 10.26 6.44 -23.13
N LYS A 457 11.52 6.04 -23.22
CA LYS A 457 12.04 5.28 -24.38
C LYS A 457 11.67 3.80 -24.29
N PRO A 458 11.25 3.15 -25.41
CA PRO A 458 10.96 1.72 -25.43
C PRO A 458 12.18 0.86 -25.11
N LEU A 459 12.04 -0.10 -24.17
CA LEU A 459 13.12 -0.99 -23.71
C LEU A 459 13.01 -2.44 -24.23
N GLY A 460 11.82 -2.88 -24.64
CA GLY A 460 11.65 -4.27 -25.03
C GLY A 460 10.49 -4.51 -25.98
N LYS A 461 10.42 -5.74 -26.47
CA LYS A 461 9.30 -6.26 -27.26
C LYS A 461 8.23 -6.83 -26.33
N ASN A 462 7.02 -7.03 -26.84
CA ASN A 462 5.90 -7.52 -26.05
C ASN A 462 6.19 -8.82 -25.29
N GLU A 463 6.91 -9.75 -25.89
CA GLU A 463 7.28 -11.04 -25.29
C GLU A 463 8.36 -10.94 -24.20
N GLU A 464 9.11 -9.85 -24.18
CA GLU A 464 10.17 -9.58 -23.21
C GLU A 464 9.67 -8.81 -21.98
N VAL A 465 8.46 -8.26 -22.04
CA VAL A 465 7.90 -7.46 -20.97
C VAL A 465 7.41 -8.37 -19.85
N PRO A 466 7.85 -8.15 -18.60
CA PRO A 466 7.43 -8.97 -17.49
C PRO A 466 5.92 -8.84 -17.25
N SER A 467 5.28 -9.95 -16.87
CA SER A 467 3.92 -9.89 -16.34
C SER A 467 3.98 -9.30 -14.95
N CYS A 468 3.53 -8.07 -14.81
CA CYS A 468 3.70 -7.36 -13.55
C CYS A 468 2.37 -7.02 -12.89
N ARG A 469 2.28 -7.33 -11.60
CA ARG A 469 1.29 -6.81 -10.65
C ARG A 469 1.89 -6.65 -9.28
N ASN A 470 2.92 -7.46 -9.00
CA ASN A 470 3.64 -7.45 -7.75
C ASN A 470 5.14 -7.53 -8.03
N TRP A 471 5.89 -6.70 -7.36
CA TRP A 471 7.34 -6.60 -7.40
C TRP A 471 7.81 -6.37 -5.97
N ALA A 472 9.00 -6.87 -5.64
CA ALA A 472 9.54 -6.73 -4.29
C ALA A 472 11.05 -6.49 -4.33
N TRP A 473 11.59 -5.73 -3.39
CA TRP A 473 12.99 -5.79 -3.03
C TRP A 473 13.21 -7.03 -2.16
N TRP A 474 13.84 -8.03 -2.74
CA TRP A 474 13.98 -9.34 -2.09
C TRP A 474 15.40 -9.75 -1.82
N ASP A 475 16.31 -9.57 -2.78
CA ASP A 475 17.73 -9.90 -2.58
C ASP A 475 18.53 -8.70 -2.02
N GLY A 476 19.86 -8.76 -2.10
CA GLY A 476 20.73 -7.76 -1.47
C GLY A 476 21.06 -6.56 -2.35
N ASP A 477 20.57 -6.49 -3.60
CA ASP A 477 20.80 -5.31 -4.44
C ASP A 477 19.58 -4.37 -4.45
N LEU A 478 19.67 -3.26 -5.19
CA LEU A 478 18.66 -2.20 -5.18
C LEU A 478 17.56 -2.38 -6.25
N LEU A 479 17.67 -3.45 -7.05
CA LEU A 479 16.67 -3.76 -8.07
C LEU A 479 15.53 -4.58 -7.48
N ARG A 480 14.35 -4.43 -8.06
CA ARG A 480 13.17 -5.20 -7.67
C ARG A 480 13.03 -6.50 -8.46
N GLU A 481 12.61 -7.54 -7.79
CA GLU A 481 12.30 -8.83 -8.36
C GLU A 481 10.82 -8.96 -8.69
N THR A 482 10.53 -9.83 -9.68
CA THR A 482 9.17 -10.15 -10.13
C THR A 482 8.72 -11.54 -9.65
N PHE A 483 7.45 -11.86 -9.84
CA PHE A 483 6.85 -13.11 -9.41
C PHE A 483 6.41 -13.97 -10.59
N LYS A 484 6.88 -15.22 -10.65
CA LYS A 484 6.28 -16.26 -11.51
C LYS A 484 5.11 -16.94 -10.80
N GLY A 485 4.02 -17.16 -11.55
CA GLY A 485 2.81 -17.81 -11.05
C GLY A 485 1.79 -16.85 -10.42
N ASP A 486 2.08 -15.56 -10.40
CA ASP A 486 1.13 -14.52 -9.95
C ASP A 486 0.32 -14.01 -11.14
N ASP A 487 -0.88 -14.55 -11.32
CA ASP A 487 -1.84 -14.17 -12.38
C ASP A 487 -3.14 -13.56 -11.80
N ASN A 488 -3.16 -13.24 -10.51
CA ASN A 488 -4.30 -12.68 -9.82
C ASN A 488 -4.46 -11.17 -10.08
N ARG A 489 -5.34 -10.84 -11.03
CA ARG A 489 -5.65 -9.43 -11.35
C ARG A 489 -6.29 -8.65 -10.20
N TRP A 490 -7.07 -9.32 -9.36
CA TRP A 490 -7.91 -8.68 -8.34
C TRP A 490 -7.40 -8.89 -6.90
N GLY A 491 -6.25 -9.55 -6.73
CA GLY A 491 -5.78 -10.05 -5.45
C GLY A 491 -6.28 -11.46 -5.15
N ALA A 492 -6.41 -11.81 -3.86
CA ALA A 492 -6.81 -13.16 -3.45
C ALA A 492 -8.14 -13.61 -4.08
N SER A 493 -8.18 -14.85 -4.55
CA SER A 493 -9.30 -15.43 -5.29
C SER A 493 -9.59 -16.86 -4.81
N SER A 494 -10.86 -17.25 -4.81
CA SER A 494 -11.28 -18.62 -4.47
C SER A 494 -10.76 -19.69 -5.44
N SER A 495 -10.40 -19.31 -6.66
CA SER A 495 -9.92 -20.24 -7.69
C SER A 495 -8.43 -20.59 -7.59
N SER A 496 -7.69 -19.98 -6.68
CA SER A 496 -6.23 -20.09 -6.60
C SER A 496 -5.71 -21.05 -5.51
N ASN A 497 -6.47 -22.07 -5.16
CA ASN A 497 -6.03 -23.07 -4.18
C ASN A 497 -4.77 -23.81 -4.64
N GLY A 498 -3.72 -23.76 -3.82
CA GLY A 498 -2.49 -24.53 -4.03
C GLY A 498 -1.46 -23.88 -4.98
N ARG A 499 -1.55 -22.60 -5.27
CA ARG A 499 -0.51 -21.89 -6.02
C ARG A 499 0.78 -21.84 -5.25
N SER A 500 1.88 -22.05 -5.98
CA SER A 500 3.23 -21.83 -5.50
C SER A 500 3.89 -20.79 -6.41
N LEU A 501 4.33 -19.70 -5.80
CA LEU A 501 4.99 -18.60 -6.47
C LEU A 501 6.51 -18.73 -6.38
N SER A 502 7.19 -18.16 -7.35
CA SER A 502 8.65 -18.02 -7.32
C SER A 502 9.04 -16.56 -7.54
N ILE A 503 10.04 -16.10 -6.80
CA ILE A 503 10.66 -14.78 -6.97
C ILE A 503 11.84 -14.93 -7.93
N VAL A 504 11.87 -14.09 -8.96
CA VAL A 504 12.86 -14.16 -10.03
C VAL A 504 13.37 -12.77 -10.39
N LYS A 505 14.66 -12.68 -10.66
CA LYS A 505 15.23 -11.49 -11.29
C LYS A 505 14.71 -11.33 -12.70
N TRP A 506 14.51 -10.08 -13.12
CA TRP A 506 14.16 -9.82 -14.52
C TRP A 506 15.23 -10.33 -15.46
N LYS A 507 14.84 -11.17 -16.43
CA LYS A 507 15.76 -11.87 -17.36
C LYS A 507 16.85 -12.69 -16.67
N GLY A 508 16.66 -13.01 -15.39
CA GLY A 508 17.67 -13.65 -14.56
C GLY A 508 17.22 -14.91 -13.85
N GLU A 509 17.91 -15.23 -12.77
CA GLU A 509 17.74 -16.45 -11.99
C GLU A 509 16.51 -16.43 -11.09
N THR A 510 16.12 -17.60 -10.62
CA THR A 510 15.13 -17.79 -9.57
C THR A 510 15.82 -17.71 -8.22
N LEU A 511 15.40 -16.75 -7.39
CA LEU A 511 15.97 -16.51 -6.06
C LEU A 511 15.28 -17.33 -4.97
N THR A 512 13.95 -17.42 -5.05
CA THR A 512 13.14 -18.12 -4.04
C THR A 512 12.00 -18.86 -4.71
N GLN A 513 11.69 -20.06 -4.20
CA GLN A 513 10.58 -20.90 -4.66
C GLN A 513 9.71 -21.33 -3.47
N GLY A 514 8.48 -21.75 -3.76
CA GLY A 514 7.60 -22.33 -2.75
C GLY A 514 6.89 -21.31 -1.88
N ILE A 515 6.68 -20.08 -2.36
CA ILE A 515 5.80 -19.12 -1.72
C ILE A 515 4.35 -19.54 -2.03
N GLU A 516 3.62 -19.98 -1.00
CA GLU A 516 2.26 -20.51 -1.14
C GLU A 516 1.22 -19.45 -0.80
N GLY A 517 0.09 -19.48 -1.52
CA GLY A 517 -1.07 -18.63 -1.32
C GLY A 517 -1.13 -17.45 -2.30
N ASP A 518 -2.19 -16.64 -2.16
CA ASP A 518 -2.38 -15.44 -2.96
C ASP A 518 -1.78 -14.22 -2.28
N ILE A 519 -1.06 -13.39 -3.01
CA ILE A 519 -0.45 -12.18 -2.46
C ILE A 519 -1.56 -11.20 -2.03
N LEU A 520 -1.56 -10.86 -0.74
CA LEU A 520 -2.39 -9.79 -0.16
C LEU A 520 -1.65 -8.46 -0.15
N MET A 521 -0.38 -8.48 0.26
CA MET A 521 0.45 -7.28 0.44
C MET A 521 1.92 -7.61 0.21
N ILE A 522 2.65 -6.62 -0.28
CA ILE A 522 4.10 -6.56 -0.28
C ILE A 522 4.45 -5.24 0.41
N ALA A 523 5.28 -5.29 1.45
CA ALA A 523 5.72 -4.10 2.19
C ALA A 523 6.90 -4.43 3.10
N ASP A 524 7.72 -3.41 3.43
CA ASP A 524 8.80 -3.47 4.42
C ASP A 524 8.21 -3.48 5.84
N LEU A 525 7.83 -4.67 6.34
CA LEU A 525 7.14 -4.82 7.63
C LEU A 525 8.09 -5.16 8.78
N TYR A 526 9.16 -5.89 8.51
CA TYR A 526 10.12 -6.39 9.49
C TYR A 526 11.53 -6.37 8.92
N GLY A 527 12.51 -6.61 9.78
CA GLY A 527 13.88 -6.77 9.32
C GLY A 527 14.45 -5.48 8.75
N ASP A 528 15.26 -5.61 7.72
CA ASP A 528 15.83 -4.45 7.03
C ASP A 528 14.84 -3.86 6.00
N TRP A 529 15.28 -2.96 5.15
CA TRP A 529 14.48 -2.23 4.16
C TRP A 529 13.84 -3.10 3.07
N ARG A 530 14.15 -4.40 3.01
CA ARG A 530 13.57 -5.31 2.01
C ARG A 530 12.16 -5.74 2.43
N GLU A 531 11.36 -6.07 1.43
CA GLU A 531 9.92 -6.21 1.63
C GLU A 531 9.52 -7.64 2.00
N GLU A 532 8.57 -7.75 2.93
CA GLU A 532 7.85 -8.97 3.21
C GLU A 532 6.72 -9.20 2.23
N ILE A 533 6.35 -10.48 2.06
CA ILE A 533 5.23 -10.90 1.21
C ILE A 533 4.18 -11.57 2.08
N ILE A 534 3.03 -10.92 2.24
CA ILE A 534 1.88 -11.51 2.93
C ILE A 534 1.01 -12.25 1.93
N THR A 535 0.76 -13.52 2.20
CA THR A 535 -0.11 -14.36 1.38
C THR A 535 -1.29 -14.90 2.17
N ALA A 536 -2.41 -15.17 1.47
CA ALA A 536 -3.62 -15.77 2.00
C ALA A 536 -3.75 -17.24 1.61
N LEU A 537 -4.02 -18.08 2.60
CA LEU A 537 -4.42 -19.47 2.45
C LEU A 537 -5.73 -19.70 3.24
N PRO A 538 -6.46 -20.79 3.00
CA PRO A 538 -7.59 -21.14 3.86
C PRO A 538 -7.16 -21.32 5.32
N GLY A 539 -7.71 -20.50 6.21
CA GLY A 539 -7.41 -20.53 7.65
C GLY A 539 -6.04 -20.02 8.08
N GLU A 540 -5.30 -19.33 7.19
CA GLU A 540 -3.94 -18.88 7.47
C GLU A 540 -3.57 -17.66 6.61
N ILE A 541 -2.82 -16.73 7.18
CA ILE A 541 -1.96 -15.82 6.43
C ILE A 541 -0.50 -16.15 6.72
N ARG A 542 0.36 -16.02 5.72
CA ARG A 542 1.81 -16.22 5.86
C ARG A 542 2.55 -14.96 5.49
N ILE A 543 3.53 -14.60 6.29
CA ILE A 543 4.41 -13.47 6.07
C ILE A 543 5.80 -14.03 5.75
N TYR A 544 6.17 -14.00 4.47
CA TYR A 544 7.47 -14.45 3.99
C TYR A 544 8.47 -13.33 4.11
N THR A 545 9.63 -13.63 4.69
CA THR A 545 10.77 -12.71 4.84
C THR A 545 11.98 -13.30 4.12
N THR A 546 12.75 -12.46 3.47
CA THR A 546 13.99 -12.89 2.80
C THR A 546 15.02 -13.40 3.82
N ASN A 547 15.85 -14.35 3.39
CA ASN A 547 17.00 -14.84 4.15
C ASN A 547 18.32 -14.69 3.39
N LEU A 548 18.29 -13.92 2.31
CA LEU A 548 19.47 -13.58 1.54
C LEU A 548 20.22 -12.44 2.24
N PRO A 549 21.57 -12.51 2.35
CA PRO A 549 22.32 -11.44 3.00
C PRO A 549 22.17 -10.10 2.28
N ALA A 550 21.98 -9.03 3.06
CA ALA A 550 21.95 -7.67 2.53
C ALA A 550 23.35 -7.22 2.06
N LYS A 551 23.39 -6.35 1.06
CA LYS A 551 24.62 -5.70 0.57
C LYS A 551 24.69 -4.22 1.02
N ASP A 552 23.53 -3.65 1.36
CA ASP A 552 23.36 -2.25 1.72
C ASP A 552 22.46 -2.10 2.95
N ARG A 553 22.50 -0.93 3.59
CA ARG A 553 21.55 -0.58 4.65
C ARG A 553 20.83 0.70 4.29
N ARG A 554 19.52 0.68 4.48
CA ARG A 554 18.64 1.81 4.22
C ARG A 554 17.65 1.96 5.36
N THR A 555 17.19 3.18 5.56
CA THR A 555 16.07 3.45 6.48
C THR A 555 14.85 2.67 6.02
N THR A 556 14.07 2.15 6.98
CA THR A 556 12.84 1.44 6.66
C THR A 556 11.93 2.29 5.77
N LEU A 557 11.43 1.69 4.71
CA LEU A 557 10.57 2.36 3.72
C LEU A 557 9.23 2.77 4.34
N MET A 558 8.82 2.13 5.44
CA MET A 558 7.59 2.48 6.15
C MET A 558 7.63 3.88 6.79
N GLN A 559 8.81 4.49 6.93
CA GLN A 559 8.95 5.89 7.38
C GLN A 559 8.94 6.91 6.22
N ASP A 560 8.94 6.45 4.97
CA ASP A 560 8.66 7.30 3.80
C ASP A 560 7.14 7.51 3.67
N GLY A 561 6.70 8.77 3.60
CA GLY A 561 5.27 9.13 3.59
C GLY A 561 4.50 8.56 2.40
N ILE A 562 5.09 8.58 1.20
CA ILE A 562 4.48 8.04 -0.03
C ILE A 562 4.39 6.51 0.06
N TYR A 563 5.48 5.83 0.42
CA TYR A 563 5.49 4.38 0.60
C TYR A 563 4.44 3.94 1.64
N ARG A 564 4.40 4.61 2.79
CA ARG A 564 3.45 4.32 3.85
C ARG A 564 1.99 4.57 3.42
N SER A 565 1.76 5.60 2.60
CA SER A 565 0.45 5.86 1.97
C SER A 565 0.02 4.69 1.09
N TYR A 566 0.88 4.17 0.21
CA TYR A 566 0.59 2.98 -0.60
C TYR A 566 0.24 1.76 0.26
N VAL A 567 1.01 1.51 1.31
CA VAL A 567 0.76 0.38 2.22
C VAL A 567 -0.56 0.54 2.94
N ALA A 568 -0.88 1.72 3.46
CA ALA A 568 -2.15 2.01 4.13
C ALA A 568 -3.35 1.81 3.17
N HIS A 569 -3.22 2.24 1.92
CA HIS A 569 -4.28 2.14 0.92
C HIS A 569 -4.37 0.77 0.23
N ARG A 570 -3.49 -0.19 0.55
CA ARG A 570 -3.48 -1.53 -0.06
C ARG A 570 -4.76 -2.33 0.15
N SER A 571 -5.49 -2.07 1.22
CA SER A 571 -6.80 -2.68 1.52
C SER A 571 -7.90 -2.27 0.54
N MET A 572 -7.66 -1.25 -0.28
CA MET A 572 -8.59 -0.76 -1.31
C MET A 572 -8.18 -1.20 -2.71
N GLY A 573 -9.06 -0.97 -3.67
CA GLY A 573 -8.80 -0.96 -5.10
C GLY A 573 -8.09 -2.19 -5.65
N TYR A 574 -7.29 -1.96 -6.68
CA TYR A 574 -6.48 -2.99 -7.31
C TYR A 574 -5.17 -3.24 -6.54
N PRO A 575 -4.62 -4.47 -6.62
CA PRO A 575 -3.27 -4.72 -6.16
C PRO A 575 -2.27 -3.80 -6.87
N GLN A 576 -1.45 -3.11 -6.08
CA GLN A 576 -0.44 -2.19 -6.56
C GLN A 576 0.72 -2.21 -5.55
N ALA A 577 1.93 -2.52 -6.00
CA ALA A 577 3.09 -2.54 -5.12
C ALA A 577 3.44 -1.12 -4.66
N PRO A 578 3.86 -0.92 -3.41
CA PRO A 578 4.25 0.39 -2.92
C PRO A 578 5.55 0.86 -3.57
N VAL A 579 5.69 2.17 -3.72
CA VAL A 579 6.91 2.84 -4.17
C VAL A 579 7.23 4.00 -3.23
N PRO A 580 8.51 4.31 -2.94
CA PRO A 580 8.88 5.44 -2.09
C PRO A 580 8.81 6.77 -2.84
N SER A 581 8.95 7.88 -2.11
CA SER A 581 8.98 9.23 -2.68
C SER A 581 10.26 9.56 -3.44
N TYR A 582 11.26 8.71 -3.37
CA TYR A 582 12.59 8.91 -3.95
C TYR A 582 13.08 7.68 -4.70
N TYR A 583 13.99 7.87 -5.64
CA TYR A 583 14.68 6.79 -6.31
C TYR A 583 15.64 6.08 -5.35
N LEU A 584 15.44 4.76 -5.17
CA LEU A 584 16.24 3.96 -4.22
C LEU A 584 17.61 3.58 -4.78
N GLY A 585 17.76 3.53 -6.10
CA GLY A 585 18.99 3.20 -6.81
C GLY A 585 20.13 4.21 -6.60
N GLU A 586 21.31 3.96 -7.19
CA GLU A 586 22.49 4.83 -7.12
C GLU A 586 22.45 5.96 -8.16
#